data_500244c294e556311dc1ea8c9ecbdfa0
#
_entry.id   500244c294e556311dc1ea8c9ecbdfa0
#
_cell.length_a   1.000
_cell.length_b   1.000
_cell.length_c   1.000
_cell.angle_alpha   90.00
_cell.angle_beta   90.00
_cell.angle_gamma   90.00
#
_symmetry.space_group_name_H-M   'P 1'
#
loop_
_entity.id
_entity.type
_entity.pdbx_description
1 polymer ?
#
loop_
_entity_poly.entity_id
_entity_poly.type
_entity_poly.pdbx_seq_one_letter_code
_entity_poly.pdbx_strand_id
1 'polypeptide(L)'
;MAIDHFRYFAGCIRAQEGTLGEVDGDTVAYHFHEPLGVVGQIIPWNFPLLMATWKIAPALAAGNCIVLKPAEQTPASILVLAELIGDLLLQEY
;
A
#
# COMPACT_ATOMS: atom_id res chain seq x y z
N MET A 1 -7.32 -15.26 0.08
CA MET A 1 -6.83 -14.34 -0.97
C MET A 1 -6.59 -12.92 -0.44
N ALA A 2 -7.59 -12.14 0.04
CA ALA A 2 -7.34 -10.78 0.58
C ALA A 2 -6.35 -10.75 1.77
N ILE A 3 -6.56 -11.57 2.78
CA ILE A 3 -5.66 -11.70 3.95
C ILE A 3 -4.24 -12.07 3.52
N ASP A 4 -4.13 -13.02 2.61
CA ASP A 4 -2.87 -13.49 2.06
C ASP A 4 -2.08 -12.38 1.35
N HIS A 5 -2.80 -11.51 0.66
CA HIS A 5 -2.23 -10.34 -0.01
C HIS A 5 -1.62 -9.34 0.98
N PHE A 6 -2.32 -9.04 2.07
CA PHE A 6 -1.76 -8.21 3.14
C PHE A 6 -0.51 -8.84 3.76
N ARG A 7 -0.53 -10.14 4.02
CA ARG A 7 0.64 -10.86 4.56
C ARG A 7 1.83 -10.85 3.60
N TYR A 8 1.56 -11.00 2.31
CA TYR A 8 2.59 -10.93 1.28
C TYR A 8 3.32 -9.58 1.31
N PHE A 9 2.59 -8.47 1.25
CA PHE A 9 3.22 -7.14 1.27
C PHE A 9 3.85 -6.78 2.60
N ALA A 10 3.32 -7.25 3.71
CA ALA A 10 3.97 -7.14 5.02
C ALA A 10 5.33 -7.88 5.06
N GLY A 11 5.43 -9.00 4.34
CA GLY A 11 6.69 -9.70 4.15
C GLY A 11 7.65 -8.98 3.20
N CYS A 12 7.15 -8.48 2.09
CA CYS A 12 7.95 -7.80 1.07
C CYS A 12 8.73 -6.60 1.60
N ILE A 13 8.14 -5.83 2.52
CA ILE A 13 8.79 -4.63 3.05
C ILE A 13 10.08 -4.95 3.82
N ARG A 14 10.18 -6.16 4.38
CA ARG A 14 11.39 -6.61 5.07
C ARG A 14 12.52 -7.01 4.14
N ALA A 15 12.19 -7.28 2.88
CA ALA A 15 13.14 -7.67 1.83
C ALA A 15 13.34 -6.56 0.80
N GLN A 16 12.75 -5.39 1.02
CA GLN A 16 12.90 -4.26 0.11
C GLN A 16 14.32 -3.71 0.22
N GLU A 17 15.01 -3.68 -0.89
CA GLU A 17 16.39 -3.19 -1.00
C GLU A 17 16.43 -1.91 -1.83
N GLY A 18 17.45 -1.09 -1.58
CA GLY A 18 17.86 -0.04 -2.48
C GLY A 18 18.95 -0.52 -3.44
N THR A 19 19.44 0.36 -4.27
CA THR A 19 20.55 0.06 -5.17
C THR A 19 21.74 0.98 -4.92
N LEU A 20 22.93 0.46 -5.14
CA LEU A 20 24.17 1.19 -5.11
C LEU A 20 24.87 0.99 -6.45
N GLY A 21 25.39 2.06 -7.03
CA GLY A 21 26.18 2.01 -8.27
C GLY A 21 27.34 2.99 -8.26
N GLU A 22 28.46 2.62 -8.83
CA GLU A 22 29.55 3.54 -9.13
C GLU A 22 29.20 4.32 -10.39
N VAL A 23 29.33 5.64 -10.34
CA VAL A 23 29.12 6.53 -11.50
C VAL A 23 30.45 6.79 -12.17
N ASP A 24 31.46 7.09 -11.37
CA ASP A 24 32.85 7.25 -11.76
C ASP A 24 33.79 6.94 -10.57
N GLY A 25 35.07 7.16 -10.73
CA GLY A 25 36.10 6.81 -9.72
C GLY A 25 35.93 7.49 -8.35
N ASP A 26 35.22 8.60 -8.29
CA ASP A 26 35.04 9.42 -7.09
C ASP A 26 33.55 9.58 -6.65
N THR A 27 32.63 9.03 -7.43
CA THR A 27 31.18 9.24 -7.23
C THR A 27 30.42 7.93 -7.13
N VAL A 28 29.66 7.78 -6.04
CA VAL A 28 28.73 6.66 -5.83
C VAL A 28 27.32 7.19 -5.78
N ALA A 29 26.42 6.57 -6.56
CA ALA A 29 25.00 6.81 -6.52
C ALA A 29 24.31 5.69 -5.74
N TYR A 30 23.36 6.05 -4.87
CA TYR A 30 22.52 5.10 -4.19
C TYR A 30 21.06 5.49 -4.31
N HIS A 31 20.17 4.49 -4.32
CA HIS A 31 18.73 4.67 -4.37
C HIS A 31 18.09 3.99 -3.19
N PHE A 32 17.15 4.66 -2.59
CA PHE A 32 16.27 4.10 -1.57
C PHE A 32 14.82 4.52 -1.89
N HIS A 33 13.87 3.74 -1.38
CA HIS A 33 12.45 3.98 -1.59
C HIS A 33 11.90 4.86 -0.47
N GLU A 34 11.11 5.85 -0.83
CA GLU A 34 10.41 6.74 0.09
C GLU A 34 8.91 6.72 -0.19
N PRO A 35 8.05 6.93 0.82
CA PRO A 35 6.62 7.09 0.60
C PRO A 35 6.32 8.27 -0.34
N LEU A 36 5.35 8.10 -1.22
CA LEU A 36 4.82 9.21 -2.03
C LEU A 36 4.02 10.22 -1.20
N GLY A 37 3.55 9.81 -0.02
CA GLY A 37 2.70 10.60 0.87
C GLY A 37 1.25 10.15 0.79
N VAL A 38 0.38 10.90 0.13
CA VAL A 38 -1.05 10.57 -0.01
C VAL A 38 -1.32 10.06 -1.42
N VAL A 39 -1.88 8.86 -1.54
CA VAL A 39 -2.22 8.22 -2.81
C VAL A 39 -3.73 8.06 -2.98
N GLY A 40 -4.25 8.42 -4.13
CA GLY A 40 -5.64 8.21 -4.52
C GLY A 40 -5.85 6.81 -5.11
N GLN A 41 -6.90 6.11 -4.67
CA GLN A 41 -7.23 4.78 -5.17
C GLN A 41 -8.70 4.71 -5.59
N ILE A 42 -8.95 4.35 -6.85
CA ILE A 42 -10.30 4.16 -7.41
C ILE A 42 -10.51 2.67 -7.63
N ILE A 43 -11.56 2.12 -7.02
CA ILE A 43 -11.84 0.69 -7.02
C ILE A 43 -13.05 0.40 -7.91
N PRO A 44 -12.95 -0.55 -8.85
CA PRO A 44 -14.07 -0.96 -9.70
C PRO A 44 -15.07 -1.82 -8.93
N TRP A 45 -16.23 -2.04 -9.54
CA TRP A 45 -17.34 -2.81 -8.96
C TRP A 45 -17.13 -4.32 -8.97
N ASN A 46 -16.31 -4.84 -9.88
CA ASN A 46 -16.00 -6.27 -9.96
C ASN A 46 -14.94 -6.64 -8.93
N PHE A 47 -15.20 -7.63 -8.11
CA PHE A 47 -14.33 -8.04 -6.99
C PHE A 47 -13.94 -6.90 -6.04
N PRO A 48 -14.89 -6.13 -5.49
CA PRO A 48 -14.60 -4.86 -4.82
C PRO A 48 -13.59 -5.00 -3.68
N LEU A 49 -13.79 -5.96 -2.77
CA LEU A 49 -12.89 -6.20 -1.66
C LEU A 49 -11.48 -6.61 -2.11
N LEU A 50 -11.40 -7.50 -3.10
CA LEU A 50 -10.11 -7.99 -3.59
C LEU A 50 -9.33 -6.91 -4.33
N MET A 51 -10.02 -6.16 -5.20
CA MET A 51 -9.42 -5.03 -5.93
C MET A 51 -8.96 -3.91 -5.00
N ALA A 52 -9.70 -3.64 -3.92
CA ALA A 52 -9.27 -2.72 -2.88
C ALA A 52 -8.00 -3.23 -2.18
N THR A 53 -7.98 -4.48 -1.75
CA THR A 53 -6.84 -5.09 -1.07
C THR A 53 -5.57 -5.06 -1.92
N TRP A 54 -5.66 -5.32 -3.22
CA TRP A 54 -4.52 -5.27 -4.14
C TRP A 54 -3.84 -3.91 -4.22
N LYS A 55 -4.57 -2.84 -3.92
CA LYS A 55 -4.06 -1.47 -3.94
C LYS A 55 -3.68 -0.97 -2.55
N ILE A 56 -4.49 -1.31 -1.53
CA ILE A 56 -4.26 -0.87 -0.15
C ILE A 56 -2.99 -1.50 0.41
N ALA A 57 -2.82 -2.81 0.27
CA ALA A 57 -1.72 -3.55 0.89
C ALA A 57 -0.34 -3.02 0.47
N PRO A 58 0.00 -2.86 -0.82
CA PRO A 58 1.30 -2.31 -1.20
C PRO A 58 1.45 -0.83 -0.83
N ALA A 59 0.38 -0.03 -0.88
CA ALA A 59 0.45 1.37 -0.54
C ALA A 59 0.75 1.59 0.94
N LEU A 60 0.09 0.86 1.84
CA LEU A 60 0.37 0.89 3.28
C LEU A 60 1.77 0.33 3.59
N ALA A 61 2.16 -0.77 2.95
CA ALA A 61 3.50 -1.34 3.13
C ALA A 61 4.60 -0.35 2.75
N ALA A 62 4.36 0.48 1.73
CA ALA A 62 5.28 1.54 1.32
C ALA A 62 5.19 2.82 2.17
N GLY A 63 4.39 2.84 3.24
CA GLY A 63 4.28 3.96 4.17
C GLY A 63 3.39 5.12 3.68
N ASN A 64 2.51 4.88 2.71
CA ASN A 64 1.63 5.92 2.18
C ASN A 64 0.31 6.02 2.95
N CYS A 65 -0.26 7.22 3.02
CA CYS A 65 -1.66 7.44 3.34
C CYS A 65 -2.53 7.21 2.10
N ILE A 66 -3.79 6.80 2.30
CA ILE A 66 -4.66 6.40 1.20
C ILE A 66 -5.99 7.16 1.27
N VAL A 67 -6.39 7.72 0.13
CA VAL A 67 -7.75 8.19 -0.11
C VAL A 67 -8.39 7.23 -1.11
N LEU A 68 -9.38 6.46 -0.64
CA LEU A 68 -9.99 5.39 -1.43
C LEU A 68 -11.42 5.74 -1.82
N LYS A 69 -11.71 5.63 -3.13
CA LYS A 69 -13.06 5.77 -3.68
C LYS A 69 -13.57 4.41 -4.15
N PRO A 70 -14.51 3.78 -3.44
CA PRO A 70 -15.16 2.56 -3.93
C PRO A 70 -16.09 2.85 -5.11
N ALA A 71 -16.45 1.81 -5.86
CA ALA A 71 -17.52 1.91 -6.84
C ALA A 71 -18.87 2.11 -6.13
N GLU A 72 -19.74 2.92 -6.71
CA GLU A 72 -21.04 3.25 -6.14
C GLU A 72 -21.94 2.02 -5.97
N GLN A 73 -21.79 1.03 -6.85
CA GLN A 73 -22.58 -0.19 -6.86
C GLN A 73 -22.20 -1.19 -5.75
N THR A 74 -20.96 -1.14 -5.25
CA THR A 74 -20.42 -2.17 -4.34
C THR A 74 -19.54 -1.59 -3.22
N PRO A 75 -20.00 -0.59 -2.45
CA PRO A 75 -19.15 0.03 -1.44
C PRO A 75 -19.08 -0.74 -0.11
N ALA A 76 -20.09 -1.55 0.23
CA ALA A 76 -20.30 -2.08 1.57
C ALA A 76 -19.08 -2.85 2.14
N SER A 77 -18.52 -3.78 1.41
CA SER A 77 -17.38 -4.58 1.88
C SER A 77 -16.10 -3.75 2.08
N ILE A 78 -15.94 -2.69 1.28
CA ILE A 78 -14.80 -1.78 1.37
C ILE A 78 -14.95 -0.87 2.59
N LEU A 79 -16.16 -0.41 2.90
CA LEU A 79 -16.43 0.40 4.09
C LEU A 79 -16.15 -0.38 5.38
N VAL A 80 -16.58 -1.64 5.45
CA VAL A 80 -16.25 -2.52 6.57
C VAL A 80 -14.74 -2.74 6.70
N LEU A 81 -14.05 -2.95 5.58
CA LEU A 81 -12.59 -3.08 5.59
C LEU A 81 -11.91 -1.79 6.09
N ALA A 82 -12.39 -0.62 5.66
CA ALA A 82 -11.85 0.68 6.07
C ALA A 82 -12.05 0.92 7.58
N GLU A 83 -13.18 0.53 8.13
CA GLU A 83 -13.45 0.59 9.57
C GLU A 83 -12.45 -0.27 10.35
N LEU A 84 -12.29 -1.53 9.96
CA LEU A 84 -11.35 -2.46 10.59
C LEU A 84 -9.89 -1.98 10.50
N ILE A 85 -9.48 -1.40 9.38
CA ILE A 85 -8.14 -0.84 9.21
C ILE A 85 -7.98 0.43 10.06
N GLY A 86 -9.00 1.29 10.09
CA GLY A 86 -8.99 2.54 10.84
C GLY A 86 -8.72 2.30 12.33
N ASP A 87 -9.38 1.34 12.92
CA ASP A 87 -9.18 0.96 14.33
C ASP A 87 -7.75 0.48 14.63
N LEU A 88 -7.05 -0.07 13.64
CA LEU A 88 -5.68 -0.56 13.77
C LEU A 88 -4.63 0.51 13.52
N LEU A 89 -4.90 1.47 12.64
CA LEU A 89 -3.93 2.49 12.22
C LEU A 89 -3.99 3.77 13.05
N LEU A 90 -5.09 4.02 13.77
CA LEU A 90 -5.27 5.21 14.60
C LEU A 90 -4.69 5.09 16.01
N GLN A 91 -4.06 3.97 16.33
CA GLN A 91 -3.38 3.79 17.60
C GLN A 91 -1.95 4.32 17.50
N GLU A 92 -1.83 5.61 17.80
CA GLU A 92 -0.61 6.32 18.19
C GLU A 92 0.45 6.62 17.11
N TYR A 93 0.42 7.85 16.67
CA TYR A 93 1.63 8.65 16.51
C TYR A 93 1.42 10.03 17.14
#